data_add78a6cf7118bc0f6c0ef606fc69cea
#
_entry.id   add78a6cf7118bc0f6c0ef606fc69cea
#
_cell.length_a   1.000
_cell.length_b   1.000
_cell.length_c   1.000
_cell.angle_alpha   90.00
_cell.angle_beta   90.00
_cell.angle_gamma   90.00
#
_symmetry.space_group_name_H-M   'P 1'
#
loop_
_entity.id
_entity.type
_entity.pdbx_description
1 polymer ?
#
loop_
_entity_poly.entity_id
_entity_poly.type
_entity_poly.pdbx_seq_one_letter_code
_entity_poly.pdbx_strand_id
1 'polypeptide(L)'
;MAQATVEEQPELKRVMGPGLLLLFIIGDILGTGVYALTGDVAAEVGGAAWLPFLVAFMIAMVTAFSYLELVTKYPQAAGAALYAHKAFGIHFVTFLVAFIVMCSGITSAATASRFFASNFFKGFGFDWGTAGIVAVAVLFMVMVAAVNLRGVGESVKLNVVLTIVEITGLMLVIFVGFWAFTQGGDAVDFSRVIAFDTAEDKNAFLAVTTATSLAFFAMVGFEDSVNMAEETKDPVKIFPKILLTGLGIAGVVYIVVAIVAVALVPVGTLEASETPLVEVVKAGAPGLPIEKILPFISMFAVANTALINMLMASRLIYGMAKQHVLPPVLGTVHPSRRTPWVAIVFTTSIAFGLILYVTAFANDKAISTLGGTTSLLLLAVFAVVNIAVLVLRKDVKSDGNHFKTPTWLPWVGFVASAYLVLPLSGRPLQQYVLAIALVILGVLLFGLTVAINRAVGIKSTRMIDVEELDSGPK
;
A
#
# COMPACT_ATOMS: atom_id res chain seq x y z
N MET A 1 23.39 34.32 -31.49
CA MET A 1 23.23 33.07 -30.72
C MET A 1 22.53 33.45 -29.42
N ALA A 2 21.23 33.21 -29.34
CA ALA A 2 20.47 33.48 -28.12
C ALA A 2 20.74 32.31 -27.14
N GLN A 3 21.32 32.65 -25.98
CA GLN A 3 21.37 31.72 -24.85
C GLN A 3 19.94 31.39 -24.46
N ALA A 4 19.52 30.16 -24.68
CA ALA A 4 18.31 29.64 -24.06
C ALA A 4 18.52 29.64 -22.54
N THR A 5 17.84 30.54 -21.86
CA THR A 5 17.73 30.52 -20.40
C THR A 5 17.09 29.21 -20.04
N VAL A 6 17.82 28.35 -19.32
CA VAL A 6 17.26 27.18 -18.64
C VAL A 6 16.23 27.74 -17.66
N GLU A 7 14.95 27.57 -17.94
CA GLU A 7 13.89 27.84 -16.94
C GLU A 7 14.15 26.90 -15.77
N GLU A 8 14.62 27.44 -14.65
CA GLU A 8 14.66 26.72 -13.38
C GLU A 8 13.24 26.17 -13.11
N GLN A 9 13.12 24.86 -13.05
CA GLN A 9 11.87 24.25 -12.67
C GLN A 9 11.56 24.68 -11.22
N PRO A 10 10.35 25.22 -10.93
CA PRO A 10 10.05 25.70 -9.59
C PRO A 10 10.14 24.56 -8.59
N GLU A 11 10.93 24.74 -7.52
CA GLU A 11 11.02 23.81 -6.40
C GLU A 11 9.62 23.53 -5.82
N LEU A 12 9.39 22.28 -5.37
CA LEU A 12 8.16 21.90 -4.70
C LEU A 12 8.01 22.70 -3.41
N LYS A 13 6.82 23.24 -3.16
CA LYS A 13 6.54 24.00 -1.93
C LYS A 13 6.55 23.06 -0.72
N ARG A 14 7.38 23.33 0.26
CA ARG A 14 7.41 22.63 1.56
C ARG A 14 6.20 23.00 2.42
N VAL A 15 5.08 22.37 2.16
CA VAL A 15 3.80 22.64 2.82
C VAL A 15 3.50 21.68 3.97
N MET A 16 4.12 20.48 4.00
CA MET A 16 3.81 19.44 4.97
C MET A 16 4.55 19.68 6.29
N GLY A 17 3.80 20.09 7.31
CA GLY A 17 4.26 20.09 8.71
C GLY A 17 4.03 18.74 9.39
N PRO A 18 4.45 18.58 10.67
CA PRO A 18 4.39 17.29 11.38
C PRO A 18 2.97 16.72 11.48
N GLY A 19 1.95 17.57 11.71
CA GLY A 19 0.55 17.12 11.82
C GLY A 19 -0.02 16.60 10.50
N LEU A 20 0.25 17.30 9.37
CA LEU A 20 -0.21 16.84 8.04
C LEU A 20 0.51 15.57 7.61
N LEU A 21 1.82 15.46 7.88
CA LEU A 21 2.57 14.25 7.58
C LEU A 21 2.07 13.07 8.44
N LEU A 22 1.74 13.29 9.71
CA LEU A 22 1.17 12.25 10.57
C LEU A 22 -0.18 11.76 10.05
N LEU A 23 -1.08 12.67 9.68
CA LEU A 23 -2.39 12.32 9.10
C LEU A 23 -2.24 11.61 7.76
N PHE A 24 -1.29 12.03 6.93
CA PHE A 24 -0.97 11.34 5.67
C PHE A 24 -0.54 9.91 5.93
N ILE A 25 0.45 9.69 6.81
CA ILE A 25 0.98 8.36 7.15
C ILE A 25 -0.12 7.47 7.76
N ILE A 26 -0.88 8.00 8.71
CA ILE A 26 -1.95 7.24 9.34
C ILE A 26 -3.04 6.88 8.32
N GLY A 27 -3.45 7.84 7.48
CA GLY A 27 -4.52 7.62 6.50
C GLY A 27 -4.09 6.71 5.34
N ASP A 28 -2.80 6.60 5.07
CA ASP A 28 -2.28 5.68 4.07
C ASP A 28 -2.16 4.25 4.62
N ILE A 29 -1.71 4.10 5.87
CA ILE A 29 -1.60 2.79 6.52
C ILE A 29 -2.97 2.25 6.92
N LEU A 30 -3.84 3.04 7.58
CA LEU A 30 -5.11 2.55 8.14
C LEU A 30 -6.14 2.09 7.08
N GLY A 31 -5.79 2.05 5.81
CA GLY A 31 -6.61 1.72 4.67
C GLY A 31 -7.34 0.38 4.69
N THR A 32 -7.51 -0.19 3.53
CA THR A 32 -8.33 -1.38 3.27
C THR A 32 -7.95 -2.61 4.11
N GLY A 33 -6.68 -2.71 4.54
CA GLY A 33 -6.12 -3.97 5.08
C GLY A 33 -6.88 -4.57 6.25
N VAL A 34 -7.03 -3.83 7.34
CA VAL A 34 -7.70 -4.36 8.55
C VAL A 34 -9.20 -4.52 8.36
N TYR A 35 -9.84 -3.63 7.60
CA TYR A 35 -11.27 -3.73 7.31
C TYR A 35 -11.61 -4.99 6.52
N ALA A 36 -10.76 -5.37 5.57
CA ALA A 36 -11.03 -6.41 4.59
C ALA A 36 -10.46 -7.78 4.97
N LEU A 37 -9.28 -7.82 5.62
CA LEU A 37 -8.52 -9.06 5.77
C LEU A 37 -8.51 -9.65 7.17
N THR A 38 -9.17 -9.02 8.15
CA THR A 38 -9.22 -9.55 9.54
C THR A 38 -9.82 -10.95 9.58
N GLY A 39 -10.84 -11.25 8.78
CA GLY A 39 -11.47 -12.57 8.67
C GLY A 39 -10.52 -13.62 8.08
N ASP A 40 -9.86 -13.31 6.95
CA ASP A 40 -8.91 -14.21 6.30
C ASP A 40 -7.68 -14.49 7.19
N VAL A 41 -7.19 -13.46 7.93
CA VAL A 41 -6.09 -13.63 8.88
C VAL A 41 -6.52 -14.54 10.05
N ALA A 42 -7.74 -14.37 10.55
CA ALA A 42 -8.27 -15.21 11.63
C ALA A 42 -8.49 -16.67 11.15
N ALA A 43 -8.87 -16.89 9.91
CA ALA A 43 -9.02 -18.22 9.32
C ALA A 43 -7.73 -19.04 9.33
N GLU A 44 -6.56 -18.39 9.24
CA GLU A 44 -5.26 -19.07 9.21
C GLU A 44 -4.74 -19.47 10.60
N VAL A 45 -5.08 -18.72 11.67
CA VAL A 45 -4.51 -18.89 13.02
C VAL A 45 -5.56 -18.99 14.12
N GLY A 46 -6.82 -19.06 13.75
CA GLY A 46 -7.91 -19.06 14.72
C GLY A 46 -8.04 -17.72 15.45
N GLY A 47 -8.38 -17.79 16.73
CA GLY A 47 -8.54 -16.61 17.57
C GLY A 47 -7.28 -15.82 17.86
N ALA A 48 -6.10 -16.39 17.63
CA ALA A 48 -4.82 -15.68 17.75
C ALA A 48 -4.55 -14.72 16.58
N ALA A 49 -5.57 -14.21 15.89
CA ALA A 49 -5.46 -13.31 14.73
C ALA A 49 -4.64 -12.04 15.01
N TRP A 50 -4.56 -11.56 16.24
CA TRP A 50 -3.73 -10.44 16.64
C TRP A 50 -2.23 -10.68 16.47
N LEU A 51 -1.76 -11.94 16.54
CA LEU A 51 -0.34 -12.31 16.44
C LEU A 51 0.24 -12.05 15.04
N PRO A 52 -0.38 -12.44 13.92
CA PRO A 52 0.07 -12.06 12.59
C PRO A 52 0.15 -10.54 12.38
N PHE A 53 -0.81 -9.75 12.89
CA PHE A 53 -0.74 -8.29 12.82
C PHE A 53 0.43 -7.73 13.64
N LEU A 54 0.72 -8.30 14.83
CA LEU A 54 1.88 -7.93 15.63
C LEU A 54 3.19 -8.24 14.89
N VAL A 55 3.32 -9.43 14.31
CA VAL A 55 4.53 -9.82 13.56
C VAL A 55 4.69 -8.96 12.30
N ALA A 56 3.61 -8.70 11.56
CA ALA A 56 3.63 -7.81 10.41
C ALA A 56 4.06 -6.38 10.81
N PHE A 57 3.52 -5.86 11.92
CA PHE A 57 3.91 -4.57 12.49
C PHE A 57 5.39 -4.51 12.85
N MET A 58 5.94 -5.56 13.48
CA MET A 58 7.37 -5.62 13.83
C MET A 58 8.26 -5.61 12.58
N ILE A 59 7.89 -6.33 11.53
CA ILE A 59 8.64 -6.35 10.25
C ILE A 59 8.55 -4.99 9.57
N ALA A 60 7.36 -4.38 9.53
CA ALA A 60 7.17 -3.03 8.98
C ALA A 60 7.98 -1.99 9.76
N MET A 61 7.99 -2.06 11.10
CA MET A 61 8.77 -1.18 11.96
C MET A 61 10.27 -1.29 11.68
N VAL A 62 10.81 -2.52 11.60
CA VAL A 62 12.22 -2.75 11.26
C VAL A 62 12.57 -2.17 9.89
N THR A 63 11.71 -2.34 8.90
CA THR A 63 11.91 -1.77 7.55
C THR A 63 11.76 -0.24 7.57
N ALA A 64 10.84 0.31 8.36
CA ALA A 64 10.68 1.76 8.53
C ALA A 64 11.97 2.44 9.06
N PHE A 65 12.73 1.79 9.94
CA PHE A 65 14.04 2.29 10.35
C PHE A 65 15.01 2.40 9.16
N SER A 66 14.98 1.46 8.22
CA SER A 66 15.79 1.53 6.99
C SER A 66 15.35 2.70 6.10
N TYR A 67 14.04 2.88 5.90
CA TYR A 67 13.51 4.03 5.18
C TYR A 67 13.86 5.36 5.84
N LEU A 68 13.85 5.43 7.19
CA LEU A 68 14.24 6.63 7.92
C LEU A 68 15.71 7.02 7.72
N GLU A 69 16.62 6.05 7.70
CA GLU A 69 18.02 6.33 7.38
C GLU A 69 18.15 6.87 5.97
N LEU A 70 17.46 6.27 4.99
CA LEU A 70 17.53 6.66 3.59
C LEU A 70 16.86 8.01 3.30
N VAL A 71 15.66 8.26 3.82
CA VAL A 71 14.93 9.52 3.57
C VAL A 71 15.59 10.72 4.25
N THR A 72 16.26 10.51 5.38
CA THR A 72 17.00 11.59 6.06
C THR A 72 18.37 11.82 5.45
N LYS A 73 18.97 10.81 4.81
CA LYS A 73 20.22 10.91 4.06
C LYS A 73 20.00 11.47 2.65
N TYR A 74 18.92 11.09 1.98
CA TYR A 74 18.52 11.48 0.63
C TYR A 74 17.07 11.99 0.63
N PRO A 75 16.81 13.23 1.07
CA PRO A 75 15.43 13.74 1.24
C PRO A 75 14.83 14.19 -0.09
N GLN A 76 14.83 13.31 -1.07
CA GLN A 76 14.30 13.51 -2.42
C GLN A 76 13.05 12.64 -2.64
N ALA A 77 12.10 13.12 -3.43
CA ALA A 77 11.00 12.31 -3.93
C ALA A 77 11.55 11.18 -4.82
N ALA A 78 10.92 10.04 -4.85
CA ALA A 78 11.16 8.82 -5.62
C ALA A 78 11.50 7.58 -4.77
N GLY A 79 11.53 7.70 -3.44
CA GLY A 79 11.48 6.60 -2.49
C GLY A 79 12.38 5.41 -2.82
N ALA A 80 11.82 4.20 -2.79
CA ALA A 80 12.57 2.95 -2.99
C ALA A 80 13.35 2.87 -4.31
N ALA A 81 12.82 3.46 -5.39
CA ALA A 81 13.48 3.46 -6.70
C ALA A 81 14.79 4.28 -6.68
N LEU A 82 14.76 5.46 -6.05
CA LEU A 82 15.95 6.29 -5.85
C LEU A 82 17.00 5.56 -5.03
N TYR A 83 16.58 4.93 -3.93
CA TYR A 83 17.51 4.21 -3.05
C TYR A 83 18.15 3.01 -3.75
N ALA A 84 17.37 2.27 -4.52
CA ALA A 84 17.89 1.18 -5.35
C ALA A 84 18.87 1.69 -6.42
N HIS A 85 18.55 2.83 -7.07
CA HIS A 85 19.44 3.45 -8.06
C HIS A 85 20.78 3.86 -7.45
N LYS A 86 20.74 4.63 -6.36
CA LYS A 86 21.96 5.08 -5.66
C LYS A 86 22.80 3.92 -5.12
N ALA A 87 22.15 2.84 -4.66
CA ALA A 87 22.85 1.68 -4.10
C ALA A 87 23.52 0.80 -5.15
N PHE A 88 22.85 0.54 -6.26
CA PHE A 88 23.29 -0.48 -7.22
C PHE A 88 23.74 0.09 -8.57
N GLY A 89 23.30 1.28 -8.97
CA GLY A 89 23.65 1.91 -10.25
C GLY A 89 23.15 1.16 -11.50
N ILE A 90 22.24 0.16 -11.32
CA ILE A 90 21.75 -0.68 -12.40
C ILE A 90 20.36 -0.20 -12.82
N HIS A 91 20.25 0.43 -13.97
CA HIS A 91 19.02 1.04 -14.48
C HIS A 91 17.84 0.07 -14.56
N PHE A 92 18.08 -1.18 -14.97
CA PHE A 92 17.03 -2.21 -15.00
C PHE A 92 16.49 -2.53 -13.60
N VAL A 93 17.37 -2.61 -12.58
CA VAL A 93 16.94 -2.85 -11.19
C VAL A 93 16.11 -1.67 -10.68
N THR A 94 16.55 -0.44 -10.97
CA THR A 94 15.81 0.79 -10.61
C THR A 94 14.43 0.80 -11.24
N PHE A 95 14.36 0.51 -12.56
CA PHE A 95 13.10 0.39 -13.28
C PHE A 95 12.21 -0.68 -12.64
N LEU A 96 12.76 -1.87 -12.37
CA LEU A 96 12.00 -2.98 -11.83
C LEU A 96 11.41 -2.64 -10.45
N VAL A 97 12.20 -2.02 -9.55
CA VAL A 97 11.73 -1.55 -8.24
C VAL A 97 10.60 -0.54 -8.41
N ALA A 98 10.76 0.50 -9.26
CA ALA A 98 9.72 1.48 -9.50
C ALA A 98 8.44 0.84 -10.06
N PHE A 99 8.59 -0.11 -11.00
CA PHE A 99 7.47 -0.81 -11.61
C PHE A 99 6.74 -1.72 -10.62
N ILE A 100 7.46 -2.42 -9.74
CA ILE A 100 6.89 -3.25 -8.68
C ILE A 100 6.12 -2.39 -7.68
N VAL A 101 6.65 -1.24 -7.25
CA VAL A 101 5.96 -0.29 -6.37
C VAL A 101 4.66 0.21 -7.03
N MET A 102 4.71 0.56 -8.32
CA MET A 102 3.51 0.93 -9.06
C MET A 102 2.47 -0.21 -9.09
N CYS A 103 2.91 -1.44 -9.37
CA CYS A 103 2.02 -2.61 -9.41
C CYS A 103 1.40 -2.90 -8.04
N SER A 104 2.14 -2.71 -6.94
CA SER A 104 1.60 -2.85 -5.59
C SER A 104 0.48 -1.84 -5.33
N GLY A 105 0.65 -0.58 -5.75
CA GLY A 105 -0.39 0.44 -5.67
C GLY A 105 -1.64 0.07 -6.48
N ILE A 106 -1.48 -0.45 -7.70
CA ILE A 106 -2.62 -0.86 -8.54
C ILE A 106 -3.36 -2.08 -7.93
N THR A 107 -2.64 -3.06 -7.39
CA THR A 107 -3.26 -4.22 -6.73
C THR A 107 -3.96 -3.80 -5.44
N SER A 108 -3.40 -2.87 -4.67
CA SER A 108 -4.03 -2.27 -3.49
C SER A 108 -5.32 -1.53 -3.85
N ALA A 109 -5.30 -0.69 -4.90
CA ALA A 109 -6.49 0.00 -5.38
C ALA A 109 -7.56 -0.97 -5.90
N ALA A 110 -7.18 -2.07 -6.55
CA ALA A 110 -8.10 -3.11 -6.98
C ALA A 110 -8.74 -3.85 -5.78
N THR A 111 -7.95 -4.12 -4.72
CA THR A 111 -8.47 -4.64 -3.43
C THR A 111 -9.50 -3.68 -2.84
N ALA A 112 -9.14 -2.40 -2.72
CA ALA A 112 -10.01 -1.35 -2.20
C ALA A 112 -11.31 -1.24 -3.00
N SER A 113 -11.26 -1.37 -4.33
CA SER A 113 -12.45 -1.29 -5.17
C SER A 113 -13.39 -2.48 -5.01
N ARG A 114 -12.87 -3.68 -4.83
CA ARG A 114 -13.67 -4.88 -4.51
C ARG A 114 -14.32 -4.73 -3.14
N PHE A 115 -13.56 -4.31 -2.14
CA PHE A 115 -14.08 -4.09 -0.79
C PHE A 115 -15.10 -2.93 -0.74
N PHE A 116 -14.90 -1.87 -1.52
CA PHE A 116 -15.90 -0.81 -1.71
C PHE A 116 -17.21 -1.38 -2.21
N ALA A 117 -17.18 -2.23 -3.24
CA ALA A 117 -18.36 -2.84 -3.82
C ALA A 117 -19.09 -3.74 -2.81
N SER A 118 -18.39 -4.56 -2.04
CA SER A 118 -18.98 -5.41 -1.00
C SER A 118 -19.69 -4.58 0.07
N ASN A 119 -19.05 -3.49 0.54
CA ASN A 119 -19.67 -2.56 1.49
C ASN A 119 -20.85 -1.79 0.89
N PHE A 120 -20.82 -1.45 -0.40
CA PHE A 120 -21.95 -0.83 -1.09
C PHE A 120 -23.18 -1.72 -1.03
N PHE A 121 -23.05 -2.99 -1.39
CA PHE A 121 -24.17 -3.94 -1.34
C PHE A 121 -24.66 -4.16 0.09
N LYS A 122 -23.75 -4.32 1.04
CA LYS A 122 -24.09 -4.48 2.47
C LYS A 122 -24.82 -3.25 3.01
N GLY A 123 -24.33 -2.03 2.71
CA GLY A 123 -24.90 -0.78 3.22
C GLY A 123 -26.29 -0.47 2.66
N PHE A 124 -26.54 -0.76 1.37
CA PHE A 124 -27.83 -0.53 0.74
C PHE A 124 -28.80 -1.72 0.82
N GLY A 125 -28.34 -2.88 1.30
CA GLY A 125 -29.16 -4.10 1.39
C GLY A 125 -29.52 -4.69 0.03
N PHE A 126 -28.68 -4.48 -1.00
CA PHE A 126 -28.87 -5.08 -2.32
C PHE A 126 -28.12 -6.41 -2.42
N ASP A 127 -28.62 -7.31 -3.27
CA ASP A 127 -27.89 -8.52 -3.68
C ASP A 127 -28.03 -8.68 -5.21
N TRP A 128 -26.96 -8.32 -5.91
CA TRP A 128 -26.87 -8.50 -7.37
C TRP A 128 -25.84 -9.56 -7.75
N GLY A 129 -25.41 -10.36 -6.78
CA GLY A 129 -24.42 -11.40 -6.97
C GLY A 129 -23.05 -10.88 -7.43
N THR A 130 -22.19 -11.80 -7.85
CA THR A 130 -20.79 -11.49 -8.26
C THR A 130 -20.72 -10.47 -9.40
N ALA A 131 -21.63 -10.53 -10.37
CA ALA A 131 -21.64 -9.59 -11.50
C ALA A 131 -21.92 -8.16 -11.05
N GLY A 132 -22.83 -7.98 -10.08
CA GLY A 132 -23.10 -6.68 -9.47
C GLY A 132 -21.87 -6.11 -8.74
N ILE A 133 -21.21 -6.95 -7.94
CA ILE A 133 -19.99 -6.55 -7.23
C ILE A 133 -18.90 -6.08 -8.21
N VAL A 134 -18.68 -6.82 -9.30
CA VAL A 134 -17.72 -6.40 -10.34
C VAL A 134 -18.14 -5.08 -10.99
N ALA A 135 -19.40 -4.93 -11.33
CA ALA A 135 -19.89 -3.71 -11.97
C ALA A 135 -19.67 -2.47 -11.07
N VAL A 136 -19.97 -2.59 -9.77
CA VAL A 136 -19.74 -1.50 -8.79
C VAL A 136 -18.25 -1.25 -8.59
N ALA A 137 -17.41 -2.29 -8.50
CA ALA A 137 -15.97 -2.15 -8.36
C ALA A 137 -15.34 -1.43 -9.57
N VAL A 138 -15.73 -1.82 -10.79
CA VAL A 138 -15.27 -1.16 -12.03
C VAL A 138 -15.77 0.28 -12.10
N LEU A 139 -17.04 0.54 -11.77
CA LEU A 139 -17.59 1.90 -11.75
C LEU A 139 -16.86 2.79 -10.73
N PHE A 140 -16.55 2.25 -9.56
CA PHE A 140 -15.75 2.96 -8.56
C PHE A 140 -14.35 3.30 -9.08
N MET A 141 -13.66 2.36 -9.76
CA MET A 141 -12.36 2.64 -10.38
C MET A 141 -12.45 3.70 -11.49
N VAL A 142 -13.55 3.74 -12.25
CA VAL A 142 -13.81 4.81 -13.23
C VAL A 142 -13.94 6.16 -12.51
N MET A 143 -14.65 6.22 -11.38
CA MET A 143 -14.75 7.44 -10.57
C MET A 143 -13.39 7.90 -10.04
N VAL A 144 -12.57 6.97 -9.52
CA VAL A 144 -11.20 7.27 -9.06
C VAL A 144 -10.35 7.83 -10.20
N ALA A 145 -10.41 7.20 -11.39
CA ALA A 145 -9.70 7.69 -12.57
C ALA A 145 -10.19 9.09 -12.99
N ALA A 146 -11.51 9.35 -12.95
CA ALA A 146 -12.08 10.65 -13.29
C ALA A 146 -11.63 11.75 -12.32
N VAL A 147 -11.50 11.44 -11.01
CA VAL A 147 -10.96 12.38 -10.01
C VAL A 147 -9.48 12.64 -10.30
N ASN A 148 -8.68 11.62 -10.54
CA ASN A 148 -7.26 11.77 -10.87
C ASN A 148 -7.02 12.56 -12.16
N LEU A 149 -7.93 12.44 -13.15
CA LEU A 149 -7.89 13.24 -14.38
C LEU A 149 -8.21 14.73 -14.14
N ARG A 150 -8.93 15.08 -13.07
CA ARG A 150 -9.26 16.49 -12.72
C ARG A 150 -8.07 17.25 -12.15
N GLY A 151 -7.12 16.57 -11.50
CA GLY A 151 -5.89 17.16 -10.97
C GLY A 151 -5.69 16.96 -9.47
N VAL A 152 -4.49 17.29 -9.01
CA VAL A 152 -3.93 16.90 -7.69
C VAL A 152 -4.27 17.89 -6.56
N GLY A 153 -4.58 19.16 -6.88
CA GLY A 153 -4.73 20.21 -5.87
C GLY A 153 -5.87 20.00 -4.86
N GLU A 154 -6.86 19.19 -5.21
CA GLU A 154 -7.99 18.85 -4.35
C GLU A 154 -7.72 17.58 -3.53
N SER A 155 -6.73 16.79 -3.93
CA SER A 155 -6.45 15.47 -3.37
C SER A 155 -6.00 15.51 -1.91
N VAL A 156 -5.14 16.45 -1.50
CA VAL A 156 -4.60 16.53 -0.13
C VAL A 156 -5.70 16.89 0.89
N LYS A 157 -6.58 17.82 0.55
CA LYS A 157 -7.70 18.19 1.44
C LYS A 157 -8.69 17.04 1.59
N LEU A 158 -8.99 16.37 0.49
CA LEU A 158 -9.87 15.21 0.49
C LEU A 158 -9.25 14.07 1.30
N ASN A 159 -7.95 13.81 1.16
CA ASN A 159 -7.23 12.82 1.96
C ASN A 159 -7.40 13.06 3.46
N VAL A 160 -7.22 14.29 3.95
CA VAL A 160 -7.38 14.61 5.39
C VAL A 160 -8.81 14.29 5.87
N VAL A 161 -9.84 14.64 5.09
CA VAL A 161 -11.25 14.35 5.44
C VAL A 161 -11.48 12.85 5.47
N LEU A 162 -11.03 12.13 4.44
CA LEU A 162 -11.20 10.68 4.34
C LEU A 162 -10.45 9.94 5.47
N THR A 163 -9.24 10.38 5.81
CA THR A 163 -8.47 9.84 6.95
C THR A 163 -9.20 10.02 8.28
N ILE A 164 -9.83 11.18 8.51
CA ILE A 164 -10.63 11.39 9.74
C ILE A 164 -11.83 10.44 9.78
N VAL A 165 -12.53 10.26 8.65
CA VAL A 165 -13.66 9.31 8.56
C VAL A 165 -13.17 7.89 8.87
N GLU A 166 -12.04 7.50 8.32
CA GLU A 166 -11.42 6.18 8.50
C GLU A 166 -11.04 5.90 9.95
N ILE A 167 -10.31 6.83 10.60
CA ILE A 167 -9.97 6.74 12.02
C ILE A 167 -11.26 6.63 12.85
N THR A 168 -12.28 7.42 12.53
CA THR A 168 -13.57 7.37 13.23
C THR A 168 -14.21 5.99 13.12
N GLY A 169 -14.15 5.35 11.96
CA GLY A 169 -14.68 4.00 11.75
C GLY A 169 -13.97 2.94 12.60
N LEU A 170 -12.63 2.97 12.64
CA LEU A 170 -11.86 2.03 13.45
C LEU A 170 -12.05 2.28 14.95
N MET A 171 -12.08 3.55 15.37
CA MET A 171 -12.38 3.91 16.76
C MET A 171 -13.79 3.47 17.17
N LEU A 172 -14.77 3.55 16.25
CA LEU A 172 -16.12 3.05 16.50
C LEU A 172 -16.13 1.55 16.72
N VAL A 173 -15.41 0.77 15.92
CA VAL A 173 -15.27 -0.69 16.11
C VAL A 173 -14.66 -1.01 17.47
N ILE A 174 -13.57 -0.33 17.83
CA ILE A 174 -12.90 -0.49 19.12
C ILE A 174 -13.83 -0.11 20.27
N PHE A 175 -14.51 1.03 20.17
CA PHE A 175 -15.45 1.50 21.19
C PHE A 175 -16.59 0.50 21.39
N VAL A 176 -17.21 0.00 20.32
CA VAL A 176 -18.25 -1.02 20.38
C VAL A 176 -17.73 -2.30 21.04
N GLY A 177 -16.48 -2.70 20.73
CA GLY A 177 -15.86 -3.85 21.38
C GLY A 177 -15.72 -3.68 22.88
N PHE A 178 -15.13 -2.57 23.32
CA PHE A 178 -14.98 -2.28 24.76
C PHE A 178 -16.35 -2.12 25.45
N TRP A 179 -17.30 -1.50 24.78
CA TRP A 179 -18.67 -1.40 25.28
C TRP A 179 -19.26 -2.82 25.53
N ALA A 180 -19.18 -3.73 24.53
CA ALA A 180 -19.65 -5.09 24.67
C ALA A 180 -18.96 -5.82 25.83
N PHE A 181 -17.64 -5.63 26.00
CA PHE A 181 -16.87 -6.21 27.12
C PHE A 181 -17.40 -5.76 28.48
N THR A 182 -17.88 -4.52 28.62
CA THR A 182 -18.46 -4.03 29.88
C THR A 182 -19.87 -4.57 30.14
N GLN A 183 -20.61 -4.95 29.10
CA GLN A 183 -21.96 -5.51 29.24
C GLN A 183 -21.96 -6.98 29.62
N GLY A 184 -20.88 -7.71 29.38
CA GLY A 184 -20.72 -9.13 29.82
C GLY A 184 -21.75 -10.09 29.22
N GLY A 185 -22.19 -9.85 27.98
CA GLY A 185 -23.16 -10.72 27.29
C GLY A 185 -22.54 -12.00 26.73
N ASP A 186 -23.37 -12.96 26.34
CA ASP A 186 -22.98 -14.27 25.76
C ASP A 186 -22.15 -14.15 24.46
N ALA A 187 -22.14 -12.99 23.84
CA ALA A 187 -21.35 -12.72 22.63
C ALA A 187 -19.84 -12.60 22.92
N VAL A 188 -19.45 -12.25 24.16
CA VAL A 188 -18.04 -11.99 24.52
C VAL A 188 -17.38 -13.28 24.98
N ASP A 189 -16.35 -13.71 24.27
CA ASP A 189 -15.59 -14.90 24.62
C ASP A 189 -14.09 -14.63 24.49
N PHE A 190 -13.47 -14.27 25.61
CA PHE A 190 -12.01 -14.01 25.67
C PHE A 190 -11.16 -15.27 25.49
N SER A 191 -11.73 -16.49 25.71
CA SER A 191 -10.99 -17.72 25.49
C SER A 191 -10.60 -17.89 24.02
N ARG A 192 -11.41 -17.35 23.10
CA ARG A 192 -11.11 -17.34 21.67
C ARG A 192 -9.84 -16.56 21.33
N VAL A 193 -9.55 -15.45 22.03
CA VAL A 193 -8.40 -14.59 21.73
C VAL A 193 -7.04 -15.31 21.82
N ILE A 194 -6.97 -16.33 22.65
CA ILE A 194 -5.77 -17.16 22.84
C ILE A 194 -5.90 -18.54 22.18
N ALA A 195 -7.07 -18.86 21.64
CA ALA A 195 -7.29 -20.12 20.95
C ALA A 195 -6.54 -20.09 19.62
N PHE A 196 -5.56 -20.97 19.48
CA PHE A 196 -4.81 -21.13 18.27
C PHE A 196 -5.36 -22.35 17.52
N ASP A 197 -5.89 -22.13 16.35
CA ASP A 197 -6.44 -23.16 15.48
C ASP A 197 -5.87 -23.00 14.07
N THR A 198 -5.49 -24.09 13.44
CA THR A 198 -4.88 -24.08 12.10
C THR A 198 -5.51 -25.17 11.25
N ALA A 199 -5.45 -25.01 9.93
CA ALA A 199 -5.78 -26.09 9.02
C ALA A 199 -4.90 -27.32 9.29
N GLU A 200 -5.46 -28.52 9.15
CA GLU A 200 -4.82 -29.81 9.49
C GLU A 200 -3.47 -30.03 8.78
N ASP A 201 -3.26 -29.40 7.62
CA ASP A 201 -2.05 -29.51 6.81
C ASP A 201 -0.95 -28.51 7.18
N LYS A 202 -1.22 -27.58 8.13
CA LYS A 202 -0.28 -26.52 8.52
C LYS A 202 0.17 -26.68 9.97
N ASN A 203 1.48 -26.57 10.20
CA ASN A 203 1.99 -26.37 11.55
C ASN A 203 1.83 -24.90 11.99
N ALA A 204 1.92 -24.66 13.31
CA ALA A 204 1.74 -23.33 13.90
C ALA A 204 2.63 -22.25 13.28
N PHE A 205 3.89 -22.57 12.99
CA PHE A 205 4.83 -21.63 12.38
C PHE A 205 4.38 -21.22 10.96
N LEU A 206 4.00 -22.20 10.14
CA LEU A 206 3.55 -21.96 8.76
C LEU A 206 2.23 -21.19 8.76
N ALA A 207 1.30 -21.49 9.64
CA ALA A 207 0.03 -20.76 9.79
C ALA A 207 0.29 -19.28 10.14
N VAL A 208 1.15 -19.00 11.14
CA VAL A 208 1.52 -17.63 11.52
C VAL A 208 2.18 -16.90 10.36
N THR A 209 3.11 -17.54 9.63
CA THR A 209 3.81 -16.87 8.52
C THR A 209 2.91 -16.64 7.32
N THR A 210 1.98 -17.57 7.02
CA THR A 210 0.94 -17.36 5.99
C THR A 210 0.04 -16.18 6.36
N ALA A 211 -0.49 -16.18 7.57
CA ALA A 211 -1.35 -15.11 8.09
C ALA A 211 -0.60 -13.76 8.14
N THR A 212 0.68 -13.76 8.57
CA THR A 212 1.52 -12.56 8.58
C THR A 212 1.74 -12.01 7.18
N SER A 213 1.96 -12.88 6.20
CA SER A 213 2.12 -12.45 4.81
C SER A 213 0.87 -11.74 4.29
N LEU A 214 -0.31 -12.11 4.74
CA LEU A 214 -1.58 -11.47 4.40
C LEU A 214 -1.80 -10.21 5.24
N ALA A 215 -1.61 -10.29 6.57
CA ALA A 215 -1.74 -9.16 7.50
C ALA A 215 -0.76 -8.03 7.16
N PHE A 216 0.36 -8.34 6.50
CA PHE A 216 1.33 -7.33 6.07
C PHE A 216 0.75 -6.32 5.10
N PHE A 217 -0.28 -6.68 4.33
CA PHE A 217 -1.02 -5.73 3.50
C PHE A 217 -1.59 -4.55 4.31
N ALA A 218 -2.00 -4.79 5.54
CA ALA A 218 -2.48 -3.72 6.41
C ALA A 218 -1.36 -2.75 6.86
N MET A 219 -0.10 -3.16 6.80
CA MET A 219 1.05 -2.31 7.17
C MET A 219 1.61 -1.50 5.99
N VAL A 220 1.08 -1.69 4.78
CA VAL A 220 1.47 -0.96 3.56
C VAL A 220 1.00 0.48 3.66
N GLY A 221 1.81 1.42 3.15
CA GLY A 221 1.50 2.86 3.08
C GLY A 221 2.56 3.75 3.74
N PHE A 222 3.26 3.28 4.79
CA PHE A 222 4.29 4.10 5.42
C PHE A 222 5.43 4.48 4.46
N GLU A 223 5.72 3.65 3.47
CA GLU A 223 6.74 3.86 2.44
C GLU A 223 6.37 4.95 1.45
N ASP A 224 5.10 5.21 1.23
CA ASP A 224 4.65 6.27 0.33
C ASP A 224 4.92 7.66 0.92
N SER A 225 4.99 7.76 2.24
CA SER A 225 5.31 9.00 2.92
C SER A 225 6.70 9.55 2.55
N VAL A 226 7.67 8.68 2.21
CA VAL A 226 9.01 9.15 1.85
C VAL A 226 9.03 9.86 0.50
N ASN A 227 8.05 9.61 -0.37
CA ASN A 227 7.87 10.35 -1.61
C ASN A 227 7.46 11.82 -1.37
N MET A 228 7.00 12.15 -0.15
CA MET A 228 6.64 13.49 0.26
C MET A 228 7.80 14.24 0.96
N ALA A 229 9.02 13.69 0.93
CA ALA A 229 10.18 14.26 1.62
C ALA A 229 10.52 15.68 1.15
N GLU A 230 10.45 15.96 -0.17
CA GLU A 230 10.70 17.28 -0.74
C GLU A 230 9.65 18.32 -0.33
N GLU A 231 8.40 17.89 -0.13
CA GLU A 231 7.31 18.75 0.31
C GLU A 231 7.24 18.91 1.84
N THR A 232 8.08 18.16 2.59
CA THR A 232 8.09 18.19 4.05
C THR A 232 9.05 19.26 4.57
N LYS A 233 8.59 20.02 5.58
CA LYS A 233 9.41 21.00 6.29
C LYS A 233 10.43 20.26 7.15
N ASP A 234 11.72 20.53 6.97
CA ASP A 234 12.83 19.93 7.74
C ASP A 234 12.71 18.39 7.88
N PRO A 235 12.78 17.65 6.75
CA PRO A 235 12.48 16.21 6.74
C PRO A 235 13.41 15.42 7.67
N VAL A 236 14.66 15.83 7.83
CA VAL A 236 15.64 15.15 8.68
C VAL A 236 15.19 15.10 10.17
N LYS A 237 14.52 16.15 10.65
CA LYS A 237 14.02 16.22 12.03
C LYS A 237 12.62 15.63 12.20
N ILE A 238 11.76 15.80 11.20
CA ILE A 238 10.34 15.46 11.31
C ILE A 238 10.10 13.97 11.06
N PHE A 239 10.70 13.40 10.00
CA PHE A 239 10.42 12.02 9.60
C PHE A 239 10.65 10.98 10.70
N PRO A 240 11.79 10.96 11.44
CA PRO A 240 12.03 9.90 12.39
C PRO A 240 10.94 9.79 13.48
N LYS A 241 10.47 10.94 13.96
CA LYS A 241 9.43 10.97 14.99
C LYS A 241 8.05 10.64 14.40
N ILE A 242 7.70 11.24 13.29
CA ILE A 242 6.34 11.17 12.76
C ILE A 242 6.06 9.82 12.12
N LEU A 243 7.00 9.25 11.36
CA LEU A 243 6.84 7.93 10.73
C LEU A 243 6.68 6.82 11.78
N LEU A 244 7.57 6.80 12.79
CA LEU A 244 7.48 5.79 13.86
C LEU A 244 6.21 5.97 14.71
N THR A 245 5.77 7.21 14.95
CA THR A 245 4.52 7.46 15.67
C THR A 245 3.31 7.00 14.86
N GLY A 246 3.24 7.35 13.57
CA GLY A 246 2.12 6.96 12.70
C GLY A 246 2.01 5.44 12.56
N LEU A 247 3.12 4.78 12.26
CA LEU A 247 3.18 3.32 12.17
C LEU A 247 2.86 2.65 13.51
N GLY A 248 3.35 3.21 14.64
CA GLY A 248 3.04 2.72 15.98
C GLY A 248 1.55 2.81 16.33
N ILE A 249 0.90 3.94 16.00
CA ILE A 249 -0.55 4.11 16.18
C ILE A 249 -1.31 3.07 15.35
N ALA A 250 -0.98 2.92 14.06
CA ALA A 250 -1.64 1.97 13.19
C ALA A 250 -1.48 0.52 13.67
N GLY A 251 -0.26 0.12 14.07
CA GLY A 251 0.01 -1.22 14.59
C GLY A 251 -0.80 -1.54 15.84
N VAL A 252 -0.88 -0.60 16.79
CA VAL A 252 -1.70 -0.78 18.02
C VAL A 252 -3.18 -0.88 17.67
N VAL A 253 -3.69 0.00 16.80
CA VAL A 253 -5.09 -0.03 16.36
C VAL A 253 -5.43 -1.39 15.75
N TYR A 254 -4.58 -1.92 14.88
CA TYR A 254 -4.83 -3.21 14.21
C TYR A 254 -4.84 -4.39 15.16
N ILE A 255 -3.90 -4.42 16.11
CA ILE A 255 -3.85 -5.46 17.14
C ILE A 255 -5.13 -5.42 18.00
N VAL A 256 -5.55 -4.23 18.43
CA VAL A 256 -6.77 -4.06 19.23
C VAL A 256 -8.01 -4.44 18.44
N VAL A 257 -8.13 -4.03 17.16
CA VAL A 257 -9.25 -4.42 16.30
C VAL A 257 -9.31 -5.93 16.10
N ALA A 258 -8.16 -6.59 15.88
CA ALA A 258 -8.11 -8.04 15.74
C ALA A 258 -8.56 -8.76 17.02
N ILE A 259 -8.13 -8.30 18.20
CA ILE A 259 -8.56 -8.83 19.49
C ILE A 259 -10.07 -8.66 19.67
N VAL A 260 -10.60 -7.47 19.43
CA VAL A 260 -12.04 -7.18 19.52
C VAL A 260 -12.84 -8.06 18.57
N ALA A 261 -12.35 -8.22 17.33
CA ALA A 261 -13.05 -9.01 16.33
C ALA A 261 -13.23 -10.48 16.76
N VAL A 262 -12.14 -11.13 17.16
CA VAL A 262 -12.21 -12.56 17.54
C VAL A 262 -12.87 -12.79 18.90
N ALA A 263 -12.81 -11.81 19.82
CA ALA A 263 -13.49 -11.89 21.10
C ALA A 263 -15.02 -11.83 20.96
N LEU A 264 -15.53 -11.09 19.97
CA LEU A 264 -16.98 -10.89 19.75
C LEU A 264 -17.57 -11.85 18.72
N VAL A 265 -16.81 -12.24 17.70
CA VAL A 265 -17.34 -12.98 16.54
C VAL A 265 -16.55 -14.28 16.36
N PRO A 266 -17.24 -15.43 16.18
CA PRO A 266 -16.58 -16.68 15.84
C PRO A 266 -15.78 -16.57 14.54
N VAL A 267 -14.61 -17.23 14.49
CA VAL A 267 -13.68 -17.17 13.35
C VAL A 267 -14.35 -17.52 12.02
N GLY A 268 -15.14 -18.61 11.98
CA GLY A 268 -15.85 -19.02 10.76
C GLY A 268 -16.85 -17.96 10.23
N THR A 269 -17.43 -17.14 11.12
CA THR A 269 -18.29 -16.02 10.71
C THR A 269 -17.48 -14.86 10.15
N LEU A 270 -16.30 -14.59 10.74
CA LEU A 270 -15.38 -13.55 10.22
C LEU A 270 -14.84 -13.94 8.84
N GLU A 271 -14.44 -15.20 8.66
CA GLU A 271 -13.94 -15.74 7.39
C GLU A 271 -14.99 -15.68 6.27
N ALA A 272 -16.23 -16.06 6.59
CA ALA A 272 -17.32 -16.10 5.62
C ALA A 272 -17.82 -14.71 5.19
N SER A 273 -17.39 -13.64 5.86
CA SER A 273 -17.84 -12.28 5.60
C SER A 273 -16.82 -11.47 4.79
N GLU A 274 -17.24 -10.92 3.64
CA GLU A 274 -16.44 -9.92 2.91
C GLU A 274 -16.31 -8.58 3.67
N THR A 275 -17.09 -8.40 4.76
CA THR A 275 -17.10 -7.17 5.57
C THR A 275 -17.02 -7.53 7.06
N PRO A 276 -15.92 -8.16 7.53
CA PRO A 276 -15.84 -8.76 8.86
C PRO A 276 -16.08 -7.77 10.01
N LEU A 277 -15.63 -6.51 9.90
CA LEU A 277 -15.85 -5.53 10.96
C LEU A 277 -17.32 -5.09 11.10
N VAL A 278 -18.14 -5.27 10.07
CA VAL A 278 -19.59 -5.07 10.18
C VAL A 278 -20.21 -6.13 11.08
N GLU A 279 -19.77 -7.39 10.98
CA GLU A 279 -20.22 -8.47 11.87
C GLU A 279 -19.78 -8.20 13.33
N VAL A 280 -18.60 -7.62 13.53
CA VAL A 280 -18.12 -7.21 14.87
C VAL A 280 -19.03 -6.17 15.50
N VAL A 281 -19.39 -5.11 14.80
CA VAL A 281 -20.27 -4.06 15.37
C VAL A 281 -21.70 -4.57 15.57
N LYS A 282 -22.16 -5.48 14.71
CA LYS A 282 -23.45 -6.14 14.85
C LYS A 282 -23.53 -7.02 16.12
N ALA A 283 -22.48 -7.80 16.38
CA ALA A 283 -22.37 -8.64 17.56
C ALA A 283 -22.20 -7.80 18.84
N GLY A 284 -21.36 -6.76 18.81
CA GLY A 284 -21.03 -5.95 19.97
C GLY A 284 -22.09 -4.93 20.38
N ALA A 285 -22.93 -4.49 19.46
CA ALA A 285 -24.00 -3.51 19.71
C ALA A 285 -25.32 -3.87 19.00
N PRO A 286 -25.89 -5.04 19.31
CA PRO A 286 -27.15 -5.45 18.70
C PRO A 286 -28.27 -4.45 19.05
N GLY A 287 -29.00 -4.01 18.04
CA GLY A 287 -30.09 -3.03 18.20
C GLY A 287 -29.68 -1.57 18.01
N LEU A 288 -28.40 -1.26 17.88
CA LEU A 288 -27.96 0.06 17.39
C LEU A 288 -27.76 0.00 15.87
N PRO A 289 -28.08 1.07 15.12
CA PRO A 289 -27.98 1.07 13.65
C PRO A 289 -26.54 1.18 13.14
N ILE A 290 -25.53 0.87 13.98
CA ILE A 290 -24.10 1.01 13.65
C ILE A 290 -23.73 0.06 12.50
N GLU A 291 -24.34 -1.14 12.47
CA GLU A 291 -24.16 -2.11 11.37
C GLU A 291 -24.56 -1.54 9.99
N LYS A 292 -25.48 -0.56 9.95
CA LYS A 292 -25.90 0.13 8.73
C LYS A 292 -25.00 1.30 8.36
N ILE A 293 -24.31 1.89 9.34
CA ILE A 293 -23.46 3.08 9.16
C ILE A 293 -22.03 2.66 8.78
N LEU A 294 -21.52 1.61 9.39
CA LEU A 294 -20.13 1.19 9.19
C LEU A 294 -19.78 0.85 7.73
N PRO A 295 -20.63 0.20 6.91
CA PRO A 295 -20.33 -0.02 5.50
C PRO A 295 -20.05 1.28 4.74
N PHE A 296 -20.81 2.35 5.02
CA PHE A 296 -20.56 3.66 4.38
C PHE A 296 -19.24 4.27 4.85
N ILE A 297 -18.92 4.20 6.14
CA ILE A 297 -17.62 4.63 6.67
C ILE A 297 -16.48 3.86 5.97
N SER A 298 -16.62 2.54 5.86
CA SER A 298 -15.65 1.68 5.18
C SER A 298 -15.49 2.04 3.71
N MET A 299 -16.59 2.37 2.99
CA MET A 299 -16.51 2.84 1.61
C MET A 299 -15.67 4.12 1.46
N PHE A 300 -15.83 5.08 2.37
CA PHE A 300 -15.03 6.32 2.34
C PHE A 300 -13.57 6.07 2.72
N ALA A 301 -13.32 5.20 3.70
CA ALA A 301 -11.98 4.81 4.12
C ALA A 301 -11.19 4.21 2.94
N VAL A 302 -11.74 3.20 2.27
CA VAL A 302 -11.05 2.55 1.17
C VAL A 302 -10.99 3.38 -0.11
N ALA A 303 -11.88 4.37 -0.26
CA ALA A 303 -11.83 5.31 -1.37
C ALA A 303 -10.55 6.17 -1.31
N ASN A 304 -10.09 6.51 -0.09
CA ASN A 304 -8.83 7.22 0.12
C ASN A 304 -7.64 6.40 -0.38
N THR A 305 -7.53 5.15 0.06
CA THR A 305 -6.49 4.22 -0.37
C THR A 305 -6.45 4.07 -1.90
N ALA A 306 -7.61 3.82 -2.54
CA ALA A 306 -7.67 3.67 -3.99
C ALA A 306 -7.25 4.96 -4.72
N LEU A 307 -7.68 6.13 -4.23
CA LEU A 307 -7.36 7.42 -4.85
C LEU A 307 -5.86 7.71 -4.82
N ILE A 308 -5.22 7.55 -3.65
CA ILE A 308 -3.79 7.80 -3.47
C ILE A 308 -2.98 6.82 -4.32
N ASN A 309 -3.24 5.53 -4.19
CA ASN A 309 -2.49 4.49 -4.90
C ASN A 309 -2.57 4.67 -6.43
N MET A 310 -3.74 4.96 -6.99
CA MET A 310 -3.89 5.19 -8.44
C MET A 310 -3.25 6.50 -8.88
N LEU A 311 -3.27 7.53 -8.03
CA LEU A 311 -2.57 8.79 -8.28
C LEU A 311 -1.06 8.57 -8.36
N MET A 312 -0.48 7.87 -7.35
CA MET A 312 0.96 7.58 -7.29
C MET A 312 1.39 6.65 -8.43
N ALA A 313 0.62 5.58 -8.72
CA ALA A 313 0.90 4.66 -9.82
C ALA A 313 0.97 5.39 -11.18
N SER A 314 0.03 6.27 -11.47
CA SER A 314 0.02 7.03 -12.73
C SER A 314 1.19 8.02 -12.83
N ARG A 315 1.64 8.61 -11.72
CA ARG A 315 2.80 9.50 -11.67
C ARG A 315 4.10 8.75 -11.86
N LEU A 316 4.25 7.56 -11.26
CA LEU A 316 5.42 6.71 -11.48
C LEU A 316 5.54 6.30 -12.96
N ILE A 317 4.45 5.89 -13.61
CA ILE A 317 4.42 5.61 -15.06
C ILE A 317 4.84 6.84 -15.86
N TYR A 318 4.26 8.00 -15.55
CA TYR A 318 4.61 9.25 -16.21
C TYR A 318 6.10 9.58 -16.07
N GLY A 319 6.63 9.49 -14.86
CA GLY A 319 8.05 9.73 -14.57
C GLY A 319 8.96 8.79 -15.34
N MET A 320 8.67 7.49 -15.32
CA MET A 320 9.44 6.49 -16.07
C MET A 320 9.38 6.72 -17.58
N ALA A 321 8.22 7.14 -18.12
CA ALA A 321 8.09 7.45 -19.55
C ALA A 321 8.88 8.71 -19.94
N LYS A 322 8.92 9.75 -19.08
CA LYS A 322 9.74 10.95 -19.29
C LYS A 322 11.25 10.67 -19.25
N GLN A 323 11.66 9.68 -18.50
CA GLN A 323 13.05 9.21 -18.45
C GLN A 323 13.39 8.19 -19.54
N HIS A 324 12.51 8.00 -20.53
CA HIS A 324 12.70 7.06 -21.64
C HIS A 324 12.90 5.58 -21.22
N VAL A 325 12.44 5.19 -20.03
CA VAL A 325 12.46 3.78 -19.57
C VAL A 325 11.14 3.07 -19.77
N LEU A 326 10.09 3.82 -20.13
CA LEU A 326 8.80 3.32 -20.63
C LEU A 326 8.43 4.01 -21.95
N PRO A 327 7.51 3.44 -22.74
CA PRO A 327 7.08 4.04 -24.01
C PRO A 327 6.68 5.51 -23.84
N PRO A 328 7.20 6.45 -24.67
CA PRO A 328 6.98 7.89 -24.49
C PRO A 328 5.51 8.30 -24.48
N VAL A 329 4.64 7.52 -25.14
CA VAL A 329 3.18 7.76 -25.17
C VAL A 329 2.57 7.76 -23.76
N LEU A 330 3.11 6.97 -22.83
CA LEU A 330 2.67 6.94 -21.42
C LEU A 330 3.01 8.23 -20.66
N GLY A 331 3.94 9.02 -21.17
CA GLY A 331 4.31 10.34 -20.66
C GLY A 331 3.46 11.50 -21.22
N THR A 332 2.35 11.21 -21.94
CA THR A 332 1.51 12.24 -22.52
C THR A 332 0.65 12.94 -21.48
N VAL A 333 0.72 14.27 -21.45
CA VAL A 333 -0.01 15.15 -20.53
C VAL A 333 -1.21 15.76 -21.22
N HIS A 334 -2.35 15.85 -20.52
CA HIS A 334 -3.54 16.52 -21.04
C HIS A 334 -3.34 18.04 -21.11
N PRO A 335 -3.56 18.69 -22.28
CA PRO A 335 -3.20 20.11 -22.49
C PRO A 335 -3.81 21.08 -21.47
N SER A 336 -5.10 20.94 -21.16
CA SER A 336 -5.80 21.87 -20.28
C SER A 336 -5.73 21.47 -18.79
N ARG A 337 -5.74 20.17 -18.48
CA ARG A 337 -5.77 19.69 -17.08
C ARG A 337 -4.38 19.46 -16.50
N ARG A 338 -3.34 19.41 -17.33
CA ARG A 338 -1.94 19.15 -16.97
C ARG A 338 -1.77 17.85 -16.15
N THR A 339 -2.58 16.83 -16.45
CA THR A 339 -2.54 15.50 -15.83
C THR A 339 -2.03 14.46 -16.83
N PRO A 340 -1.31 13.39 -16.39
CA PRO A 340 -0.78 12.35 -17.26
C PRO A 340 -1.90 11.36 -17.65
N TRP A 341 -2.80 11.80 -18.52
CA TRP A 341 -4.04 11.08 -18.81
C TRP A 341 -3.82 9.68 -19.40
N VAL A 342 -2.79 9.50 -20.22
CA VAL A 342 -2.48 8.18 -20.80
C VAL A 342 -2.00 7.21 -19.71
N ALA A 343 -1.16 7.69 -18.78
CA ALA A 343 -0.73 6.89 -17.64
C ALA A 343 -1.92 6.52 -16.73
N ILE A 344 -2.85 7.46 -16.48
CA ILE A 344 -4.07 7.19 -15.70
C ILE A 344 -4.92 6.11 -16.37
N VAL A 345 -5.16 6.21 -17.68
CA VAL A 345 -5.92 5.21 -18.43
C VAL A 345 -5.21 3.85 -18.40
N PHE A 346 -3.90 3.84 -18.58
CA PHE A 346 -3.09 2.62 -18.56
C PHE A 346 -3.17 1.90 -17.19
N THR A 347 -2.92 2.61 -16.09
CA THR A 347 -2.99 2.03 -14.74
C THR A 347 -4.40 1.56 -14.40
N THR A 348 -5.43 2.32 -14.79
CA THR A 348 -6.84 1.94 -14.61
C THR A 348 -7.19 0.68 -15.41
N SER A 349 -6.66 0.53 -16.62
CA SER A 349 -6.87 -0.68 -17.43
C SER A 349 -6.24 -1.92 -16.79
N ILE A 350 -5.06 -1.79 -16.17
CA ILE A 350 -4.46 -2.88 -15.39
C ILE A 350 -5.36 -3.23 -14.19
N ALA A 351 -5.85 -2.23 -13.46
CA ALA A 351 -6.76 -2.45 -12.33
C ALA A 351 -8.04 -3.20 -12.76
N PHE A 352 -8.63 -2.83 -13.90
CA PHE A 352 -9.78 -3.57 -14.47
C PHE A 352 -9.43 -5.01 -14.79
N GLY A 353 -8.28 -5.25 -15.45
CA GLY A 353 -7.80 -6.60 -15.72
C GLY A 353 -7.65 -7.44 -14.45
N LEU A 354 -7.12 -6.86 -13.38
CA LEU A 354 -6.96 -7.52 -12.08
C LEU A 354 -8.31 -7.85 -11.44
N ILE A 355 -9.25 -6.90 -11.41
CA ILE A 355 -10.59 -7.11 -10.84
C ILE A 355 -11.32 -8.22 -11.59
N LEU A 356 -11.28 -8.21 -12.92
CA LEU A 356 -11.93 -9.24 -13.74
C LEU A 356 -11.26 -10.60 -13.58
N TYR A 357 -9.92 -10.66 -13.58
CA TYR A 357 -9.16 -11.89 -13.41
C TYR A 357 -9.45 -12.57 -12.06
N VAL A 358 -9.32 -11.83 -10.95
CA VAL A 358 -9.54 -12.43 -9.63
C VAL A 358 -11.00 -12.85 -9.43
N THR A 359 -11.95 -12.14 -10.02
CA THR A 359 -13.36 -12.53 -9.97
C THR A 359 -13.60 -13.83 -10.72
N ALA A 360 -12.93 -14.04 -11.86
CA ALA A 360 -13.09 -15.25 -12.66
C ALA A 360 -12.41 -16.48 -12.02
N PHE A 361 -11.27 -16.29 -11.36
CA PHE A 361 -10.40 -17.40 -10.94
C PHE A 361 -10.22 -17.55 -9.43
N ALA A 362 -10.51 -16.51 -8.64
CA ALA A 362 -10.34 -16.50 -7.18
C ALA A 362 -11.62 -16.15 -6.40
N ASN A 363 -12.69 -15.80 -7.07
CA ASN A 363 -14.02 -15.38 -6.60
C ASN A 363 -14.12 -15.04 -5.09
N ASP A 364 -14.36 -16.03 -4.23
CA ASP A 364 -14.55 -15.84 -2.78
C ASP A 364 -13.29 -15.34 -2.04
N LYS A 365 -12.09 -15.51 -2.64
CA LYS A 365 -10.81 -15.04 -2.11
C LYS A 365 -10.19 -13.90 -2.92
N ALA A 366 -11.02 -13.16 -3.69
CA ALA A 366 -10.54 -12.09 -4.55
C ALA A 366 -9.81 -10.99 -3.78
N ILE A 367 -10.35 -10.57 -2.63
CA ILE A 367 -9.80 -9.51 -1.78
C ILE A 367 -8.45 -9.95 -1.19
N SER A 368 -8.39 -11.13 -0.59
CA SER A 368 -7.16 -11.67 0.00
C SER A 368 -6.08 -12.01 -1.05
N THR A 369 -6.49 -12.42 -2.26
CA THR A 369 -5.55 -12.65 -3.36
C THR A 369 -4.90 -11.35 -3.83
N LEU A 370 -5.67 -10.29 -4.04
CA LEU A 370 -5.16 -8.97 -4.43
C LEU A 370 -4.33 -8.33 -3.32
N GLY A 371 -4.83 -8.31 -2.08
CA GLY A 371 -4.12 -7.76 -0.93
C GLY A 371 -2.82 -8.52 -0.63
N GLY A 372 -2.86 -9.85 -0.70
CA GLY A 372 -1.67 -10.68 -0.57
C GLY A 372 -0.66 -10.46 -1.71
N THR A 373 -1.11 -10.18 -2.95
CA THR A 373 -0.22 -9.81 -4.06
C THR A 373 0.45 -8.46 -3.82
N THR A 374 -0.29 -7.47 -3.32
CA THR A 374 0.27 -6.17 -2.91
C THR A 374 1.38 -6.35 -1.87
N SER A 375 1.10 -7.11 -0.81
CA SER A 375 2.05 -7.45 0.24
C SER A 375 3.29 -8.17 -0.32
N LEU A 376 3.11 -9.13 -1.24
CA LEU A 376 4.20 -9.85 -1.89
C LEU A 376 5.13 -8.91 -2.67
N LEU A 377 4.55 -8.04 -3.48
CA LEU A 377 5.29 -7.07 -4.29
C LEU A 377 6.10 -6.10 -3.42
N LEU A 378 5.49 -5.55 -2.36
CA LEU A 378 6.16 -4.60 -1.48
C LEU A 378 7.20 -5.24 -0.57
N LEU A 379 6.96 -6.44 -0.06
CA LEU A 379 7.99 -7.17 0.71
C LEU A 379 9.23 -7.44 -0.13
N ALA A 380 9.08 -7.71 -1.44
CA ALA A 380 10.21 -7.82 -2.35
C ALA A 380 10.99 -6.49 -2.47
N VAL A 381 10.30 -5.37 -2.58
CA VAL A 381 10.91 -4.02 -2.57
C VAL A 381 11.59 -3.75 -1.22
N PHE A 382 10.95 -4.09 -0.12
CA PHE A 382 11.51 -3.87 1.23
C PHE A 382 12.78 -4.69 1.47
N ALA A 383 12.87 -5.90 0.92
CA ALA A 383 14.12 -6.66 0.94
C ALA A 383 15.24 -5.90 0.20
N VAL A 384 14.93 -5.31 -0.97
CA VAL A 384 15.90 -4.49 -1.73
C VAL A 384 16.29 -3.24 -0.95
N VAL A 385 15.35 -2.53 -0.34
CA VAL A 385 15.60 -1.29 0.42
C VAL A 385 16.47 -1.56 1.66
N ASN A 386 16.19 -2.65 2.38
CA ASN A 386 17.00 -3.05 3.54
C ASN A 386 18.48 -3.33 3.15
N ILE A 387 18.72 -3.94 1.98
CA ILE A 387 20.10 -4.10 1.46
C ILE A 387 20.67 -2.76 0.99
N ALA A 388 19.87 -1.92 0.35
CA ALA A 388 20.32 -0.61 -0.13
C ALA A 388 20.89 0.26 1.00
N VAL A 389 20.29 0.26 2.20
CA VAL A 389 20.85 0.94 3.39
C VAL A 389 22.28 0.51 3.66
N LEU A 390 22.54 -0.81 3.69
CA LEU A 390 23.85 -1.35 4.00
C LEU A 390 24.92 -0.97 2.94
N VAL A 391 24.50 -0.94 1.67
CA VAL A 391 25.38 -0.52 0.56
C VAL A 391 25.67 0.97 0.65
N LEU A 392 24.65 1.81 0.87
CA LEU A 392 24.74 3.27 0.88
C LEU A 392 25.43 3.86 2.12
N ARG A 393 25.67 3.07 3.16
CA ARG A 393 26.53 3.46 4.28
C ARG A 393 27.98 3.69 3.86
N LYS A 394 28.42 3.14 2.72
CA LYS A 394 29.75 3.36 2.14
C LYS A 394 29.86 4.72 1.44
N ASP A 395 28.72 5.37 1.14
CA ASP A 395 28.70 6.69 0.53
C ASP A 395 28.94 7.79 1.59
N VAL A 396 30.19 8.23 1.69
CA VAL A 396 30.64 9.25 2.66
C VAL A 396 30.31 10.66 2.20
N LYS A 397 30.04 10.89 0.89
CA LYS A 397 29.82 12.24 0.33
C LYS A 397 28.53 12.89 0.84
N SER A 398 27.54 12.12 1.21
CA SER A 398 26.28 12.57 1.79
C SER A 398 26.19 12.36 3.30
N ASP A 399 27.33 12.25 3.99
CA ASP A 399 27.38 11.97 5.44
C ASP A 399 27.16 13.25 6.28
N GLY A 400 25.96 13.83 6.13
CA GLY A 400 25.45 14.89 6.99
C GLY A 400 24.84 14.35 8.29
N ASN A 401 24.18 15.24 9.03
CA ASN A 401 23.46 14.89 10.24
C ASN A 401 22.10 14.19 9.86
N HIS A 402 22.13 12.88 9.61
CA HIS A 402 20.96 12.07 9.28
C HIS A 402 20.71 10.99 10.33
N PHE A 403 19.50 10.44 10.36
CA PHE A 403 19.14 9.33 11.23
C PHE A 403 19.95 8.07 10.87
N LYS A 404 20.56 7.40 11.85
CA LYS A 404 21.30 6.16 11.65
C LYS A 404 20.62 4.98 12.36
N THR A 405 20.25 3.97 11.59
CA THR A 405 19.65 2.73 12.08
C THR A 405 20.72 1.79 12.66
N PRO A 406 20.47 1.07 13.78
CA PRO A 406 21.36 0.00 14.24
C PRO A 406 21.66 -1.00 13.12
N THR A 407 22.92 -1.39 12.93
CA THR A 407 23.38 -2.16 11.75
C THR A 407 22.71 -3.52 11.59
N TRP A 408 22.25 -4.14 12.67
CA TRP A 408 21.59 -5.43 12.64
C TRP A 408 20.14 -5.36 12.14
N LEU A 409 19.46 -4.20 12.31
CA LEU A 409 18.05 -4.04 11.90
C LEU A 409 17.83 -4.22 10.38
N PRO A 410 18.60 -3.61 9.46
CA PRO A 410 18.44 -3.85 8.04
C PRO A 410 18.63 -5.33 7.65
N TRP A 411 19.54 -6.07 8.33
CA TRP A 411 19.68 -7.50 8.09
C TRP A 411 18.45 -8.28 8.52
N VAL A 412 17.88 -7.98 9.69
CA VAL A 412 16.62 -8.59 10.15
C VAL A 412 15.49 -8.26 9.19
N GLY A 413 15.37 -6.99 8.78
CA GLY A 413 14.38 -6.55 7.80
C GLY A 413 14.50 -7.26 6.46
N PHE A 414 15.73 -7.42 5.96
CA PHE A 414 15.99 -8.17 4.73
C PHE A 414 15.56 -9.64 4.85
N VAL A 415 16.03 -10.34 5.88
CA VAL A 415 15.74 -11.78 6.08
C VAL A 415 14.24 -12.00 6.26
N ALA A 416 13.56 -11.20 7.09
CA ALA A 416 12.14 -11.32 7.34
C ALA A 416 11.32 -11.03 6.07
N SER A 417 11.63 -9.93 5.36
CA SER A 417 10.93 -9.58 4.11
C SER A 417 11.17 -10.64 3.04
N ALA A 418 12.41 -11.08 2.84
CA ALA A 418 12.76 -12.11 1.87
C ALA A 418 12.08 -13.45 2.20
N TYR A 419 12.02 -13.85 3.47
CA TYR A 419 11.32 -15.06 3.89
C TYR A 419 9.83 -15.00 3.54
N LEU A 420 9.17 -13.90 3.83
CA LEU A 420 7.74 -13.72 3.53
C LEU A 420 7.45 -13.60 2.01
N VAL A 421 8.45 -13.32 1.18
CA VAL A 421 8.33 -13.37 -0.29
C VAL A 421 8.42 -14.82 -0.80
N LEU A 422 9.16 -15.68 -0.13
CA LEU A 422 9.36 -17.07 -0.59
C LEU A 422 8.09 -17.93 -0.41
N PRO A 423 7.88 -18.96 -1.25
CA PRO A 423 6.79 -19.93 -1.08
C PRO A 423 6.79 -20.65 0.27
N LEU A 424 7.93 -20.70 0.93
CA LEU A 424 8.10 -21.27 2.28
C LEU A 424 7.25 -20.58 3.35
N SER A 425 6.76 -19.37 3.10
CA SER A 425 5.84 -18.65 3.98
C SER A 425 4.39 -19.14 3.90
N GLY A 426 4.08 -20.08 2.99
CA GLY A 426 2.72 -20.64 2.84
C GLY A 426 1.76 -19.80 2.00
N ARG A 427 2.25 -18.80 1.26
CA ARG A 427 1.41 -17.96 0.40
C ARG A 427 0.69 -18.77 -0.68
N PRO A 428 -0.58 -18.45 -1.00
CA PRO A 428 -1.31 -19.05 -2.11
C PRO A 428 -0.61 -18.80 -3.47
N LEU A 429 -0.59 -19.83 -4.32
CA LEU A 429 0.05 -19.77 -5.65
C LEU A 429 -0.50 -18.63 -6.52
N GLN A 430 -1.79 -18.30 -6.41
CA GLN A 430 -2.43 -17.24 -7.20
C GLN A 430 -1.78 -15.87 -6.99
N GLN A 431 -1.26 -15.57 -5.78
CA GLN A 431 -0.53 -14.32 -5.51
C GLN A 431 0.77 -14.24 -6.33
N TYR A 432 1.49 -15.36 -6.46
CA TYR A 432 2.69 -15.43 -7.30
C TYR A 432 2.37 -15.32 -8.79
N VAL A 433 1.30 -15.96 -9.24
CA VAL A 433 0.85 -15.88 -10.65
C VAL A 433 0.58 -14.43 -11.03
N LEU A 434 -0.17 -13.69 -10.20
CA LEU A 434 -0.44 -12.27 -10.43
C LEU A 434 0.83 -11.41 -10.37
N ALA A 435 1.65 -11.59 -9.35
CA ALA A 435 2.89 -10.82 -9.19
C ALA A 435 3.85 -11.06 -10.38
N ILE A 436 4.03 -12.31 -10.79
CA ILE A 436 4.88 -12.67 -11.93
C ILE A 436 4.30 -12.11 -13.24
N ALA A 437 3.00 -12.19 -13.45
CA ALA A 437 2.36 -11.63 -14.64
C ALA A 437 2.59 -10.12 -14.74
N LEU A 438 2.48 -9.39 -13.62
CA LEU A 438 2.75 -7.96 -13.56
C LEU A 438 4.24 -7.64 -13.82
N VAL A 439 5.15 -8.41 -13.23
CA VAL A 439 6.60 -8.26 -13.47
C VAL A 439 6.95 -8.55 -14.94
N ILE A 440 6.39 -9.59 -15.54
CA ILE A 440 6.57 -9.91 -16.97
C ILE A 440 6.07 -8.75 -17.84
N LEU A 441 4.90 -8.19 -17.53
CA LEU A 441 4.39 -7.01 -18.23
C LEU A 441 5.41 -5.86 -18.19
N GLY A 442 5.99 -5.59 -17.02
CA GLY A 442 7.04 -4.57 -16.86
C GLY A 442 8.27 -4.85 -17.72
N VAL A 443 8.77 -6.07 -17.67
CA VAL A 443 9.95 -6.50 -18.46
C VAL A 443 9.68 -6.35 -19.97
N LEU A 444 8.50 -6.73 -20.44
CA LEU A 444 8.10 -6.59 -21.85
C LEU A 444 8.01 -5.11 -22.25
N LEU A 445 7.42 -4.25 -21.40
CA LEU A 445 7.34 -2.82 -21.66
C LEU A 445 8.73 -2.17 -21.69
N PHE A 446 9.61 -2.55 -20.77
CA PHE A 446 11.00 -2.09 -20.77
C PHE A 446 11.73 -2.52 -22.05
N GLY A 447 11.63 -3.81 -22.43
CA GLY A 447 12.22 -4.33 -23.66
C GLY A 447 11.72 -3.63 -24.91
N LEU A 448 10.39 -3.39 -24.99
CA LEU A 448 9.76 -2.64 -26.08
C LEU A 448 10.33 -1.20 -26.15
N THR A 449 10.47 -0.55 -25.00
CA THR A 449 11.02 0.81 -24.91
C THR A 449 12.46 0.85 -25.40
N VAL A 450 13.29 -0.11 -24.98
CA VAL A 450 14.68 -0.23 -25.46
C VAL A 450 14.73 -0.41 -26.97
N ALA A 451 13.85 -1.25 -27.54
CA ALA A 451 13.78 -1.46 -28.98
C ALA A 451 13.36 -0.19 -29.74
N ILE A 452 12.33 0.53 -29.25
CA ILE A 452 11.87 1.80 -29.84
C ILE A 452 12.97 2.85 -29.77
N ASN A 453 13.60 3.03 -28.61
CA ASN A 453 14.66 4.02 -28.40
C ASN A 453 15.86 3.79 -29.35
N ARG A 454 16.24 2.53 -29.54
CA ARG A 454 17.28 2.15 -30.51
C ARG A 454 16.88 2.48 -31.96
N ALA A 455 15.63 2.21 -32.33
CA ALA A 455 15.10 2.47 -33.68
C ALA A 455 15.04 3.98 -33.99
N VAL A 456 14.77 4.81 -32.99
CA VAL A 456 14.67 6.29 -33.13
C VAL A 456 16.02 6.98 -32.89
N GLY A 457 17.09 6.23 -32.56
CA GLY A 457 18.45 6.79 -32.37
C GLY A 457 18.66 7.50 -31.02
N ILE A 458 17.78 7.27 -30.06
CA ILE A 458 17.95 7.76 -28.67
C ILE A 458 19.01 6.89 -27.98
N LYS A 459 20.17 7.49 -27.68
CA LYS A 459 21.40 6.77 -27.24
C LYS A 459 21.33 6.15 -25.85
N SER A 460 20.36 6.48 -24.99
CA SER A 460 20.34 5.91 -23.62
C SER A 460 18.95 5.73 -23.06
N THR A 461 18.59 4.48 -22.85
CA THR A 461 17.56 4.08 -21.87
C THR A 461 18.20 4.14 -20.47
N ARG A 462 18.53 5.33 -19.99
CA ARG A 462 19.14 5.53 -18.66
C ARG A 462 18.15 6.32 -17.82
N MET A 463 17.85 5.86 -16.62
CA MET A 463 17.33 6.76 -15.59
C MET A 463 18.42 7.79 -15.34
N ILE A 464 18.11 9.05 -15.60
CA ILE A 464 19.00 10.18 -15.35
C ILE A 464 19.11 10.31 -13.83
N ASP A 465 20.32 10.44 -13.32
CA ASP A 465 20.53 10.69 -11.89
C ASP A 465 19.82 12.01 -11.54
N VAL A 466 19.06 12.04 -10.45
CA VAL A 466 18.30 13.23 -10.05
C VAL A 466 19.23 14.43 -9.88
N GLU A 467 20.49 14.20 -9.50
CA GLU A 467 21.54 15.23 -9.44
C GLU A 467 21.97 15.77 -10.83
N GLU A 468 21.79 14.99 -11.89
CA GLU A 468 22.05 15.46 -13.27
C GLU A 468 20.87 16.23 -13.87
N LEU A 469 19.65 16.08 -13.32
CA LEU A 469 18.49 16.89 -13.70
C LEU A 469 18.66 18.36 -13.27
N ASP A 470 19.35 18.61 -12.14
CA ASP A 470 19.66 19.95 -11.65
C ASP A 470 20.87 20.60 -12.37
N SER A 471 21.73 19.81 -13.03
CA SER A 471 22.96 20.33 -13.65
C SER A 471 22.81 20.82 -15.11
N GLY A 472 21.65 20.61 -15.74
CA GLY A 472 21.44 20.94 -17.16
C GLY A 472 22.29 20.09 -18.12
N PRO A 473 21.99 20.03 -19.41
CA PRO A 473 22.81 19.30 -20.36
C PRO A 473 24.18 19.96 -20.48
N LYS A 474 25.25 19.21 -20.15
CA LYS A 474 26.63 19.61 -20.46
C LYS A 474 26.90 19.56 -21.95
#